data_285ff51eb789600440ace07797702b58
#
_entry.id   285ff51eb789600440ace07797702b58
#
_cell.length_a   1.000
_cell.length_b   1.000
_cell.length_c   1.000
_cell.angle_alpha   90.00
_cell.angle_beta   90.00
_cell.angle_gamma   90.00
#
_symmetry.space_group_name_H-M   'P 1'
#
loop_
_entity.id
_entity.type
_entity.pdbx_description
1 polymer ?
#
loop_
_entity_poly.entity_id
_entity_poly.type
_entity_poly.pdbx_seq_one_letter_code
_entity_poly.pdbx_strand_id
1 'polypeptide(L)'
;MSHEPRKAAVAAVALSFAATLLVGCSFGDDDAANGARKKAPETSGAEHTPENTRSARPPLGKAALKKALLRKGEVQGVDVEPLPGDEATARLALAGGGAKPAACSPLVHMAAHTSVPAPKSRGAVTTSRDDGLVTSVGLLGHREGDAAKIIADVEAAVNKCTGGFRDEAGSYQDVVPLPDPTEGDEGVSYSMKSTMDGQRMPLTFTVVRSGSTLAIFFGTNLIEPDKTEPAPEVLRAQLAKLPD
;
A
#
# COMPACT_ATOMS: atom_id res chain seq x y z
N MET A 1 -42.80 -32.00 12.69
CA MET A 1 -42.07 -32.21 11.42
C MET A 1 -40.58 -32.09 11.76
N SER A 2 -39.95 -33.26 11.88
CA SER A 2 -38.59 -33.42 12.38
C SER A 2 -37.58 -33.29 11.23
N HIS A 3 -36.60 -32.38 11.33
CA HIS A 3 -35.47 -32.32 10.41
C HIS A 3 -34.24 -32.99 11.03
N GLU A 4 -33.81 -34.09 10.42
CA GLU A 4 -32.55 -34.77 10.72
C GLU A 4 -31.34 -34.01 10.16
N PRO A 5 -30.22 -34.00 10.88
CA PRO A 5 -28.97 -33.41 10.35
C PRO A 5 -28.18 -34.46 9.55
N ARG A 6 -27.86 -34.16 8.29
CA ARG A 6 -26.96 -34.91 7.44
C ARG A 6 -25.52 -34.76 7.91
N LYS A 7 -24.88 -35.85 8.27
CA LYS A 7 -23.45 -35.98 8.56
C LYS A 7 -22.68 -35.99 7.25
N ALA A 8 -21.81 -34.99 7.03
CA ALA A 8 -20.84 -34.96 5.93
C ALA A 8 -19.53 -35.62 6.38
N ALA A 9 -19.09 -36.62 5.62
CA ALA A 9 -17.85 -37.34 5.82
C ALA A 9 -16.68 -36.53 5.25
N VAL A 10 -15.65 -36.36 6.07
CA VAL A 10 -14.37 -35.71 5.68
C VAL A 10 -13.42 -36.81 5.24
N ALA A 11 -13.05 -36.82 3.96
CA ALA A 11 -11.99 -37.68 3.41
C ALA A 11 -10.64 -36.98 3.55
N ALA A 12 -9.76 -37.60 4.33
CA ALA A 12 -8.35 -37.15 4.45
C ALA A 12 -7.54 -37.77 3.29
N VAL A 13 -6.92 -36.90 2.48
CA VAL A 13 -5.95 -37.31 1.46
C VAL A 13 -4.56 -36.96 1.99
N ALA A 14 -3.77 -38.02 2.28
CA ALA A 14 -2.37 -37.92 2.62
C ALA A 14 -1.53 -37.90 1.33
N LEU A 15 -0.79 -36.83 1.08
CA LEU A 15 0.22 -36.76 0.02
C LEU A 15 1.63 -36.85 0.63
N SER A 16 2.28 -37.95 0.31
CA SER A 16 3.69 -38.21 0.63
C SER A 16 4.58 -37.51 -0.39
N PHE A 17 5.50 -36.65 0.06
CA PHE A 17 6.58 -36.10 -0.77
C PHE A 17 7.89 -36.84 -0.51
N ALA A 18 8.42 -37.44 -1.56
CA ALA A 18 9.73 -38.04 -1.60
C ALA A 18 10.79 -36.96 -1.87
N ALA A 19 11.80 -36.93 -1.02
CA ALA A 19 13.00 -36.10 -1.18
C ALA A 19 14.01 -36.76 -2.11
N THR A 20 14.49 -36.05 -3.14
CA THR A 20 15.66 -36.43 -3.91
C THR A 20 16.76 -35.38 -3.71
N LEU A 21 17.82 -35.82 -3.05
CA LEU A 21 19.11 -35.13 -2.93
C LEU A 21 19.94 -35.39 -4.19
N LEU A 22 20.43 -34.34 -4.84
CA LEU A 22 21.51 -34.43 -5.81
C LEU A 22 22.64 -33.48 -5.39
N VAL A 23 23.72 -34.13 -4.96
CA VAL A 23 25.05 -33.58 -4.72
C VAL A 23 25.78 -33.52 -6.05
N GLY A 24 26.40 -32.39 -6.37
CA GLY A 24 27.29 -32.23 -7.52
C GLY A 24 28.35 -31.20 -7.21
N CYS A 25 29.51 -31.69 -6.72
CA CYS A 25 30.76 -30.94 -6.69
C CYS A 25 31.45 -31.05 -8.05
N SER A 26 32.00 -29.94 -8.54
CA SER A 26 33.09 -30.01 -9.50
C SER A 26 34.07 -28.85 -9.26
N PHE A 27 35.26 -29.23 -8.82
CA PHE A 27 36.48 -28.42 -8.78
C PHE A 27 37.10 -28.41 -10.17
N GLY A 28 37.73 -27.30 -10.53
CA GLY A 28 38.62 -27.20 -11.70
C GLY A 28 39.52 -25.99 -11.53
N ASP A 29 40.70 -26.22 -10.97
CA ASP A 29 41.87 -25.36 -11.06
C ASP A 29 42.50 -25.50 -12.45
N ASP A 30 43.14 -24.42 -12.92
CA ASP A 30 44.47 -24.35 -13.54
C ASP A 30 44.66 -23.00 -14.25
N ASP A 31 45.53 -22.23 -13.71
CA ASP A 31 46.90 -21.83 -13.97
C ASP A 31 47.22 -21.00 -15.24
N ALA A 32 47.84 -19.89 -14.90
CA ALA A 32 49.06 -19.27 -15.43
C ALA A 32 49.09 -18.47 -16.74
N ALA A 33 49.43 -17.25 -16.50
CA ALA A 33 50.56 -16.48 -17.06
C ALA A 33 50.38 -15.61 -18.32
N ASN A 34 50.69 -14.37 -18.05
CA ASN A 34 51.66 -13.51 -18.78
C ASN A 34 51.13 -12.48 -19.83
N GLY A 35 51.39 -11.25 -19.50
CA GLY A 35 52.10 -10.33 -20.36
C GLY A 35 51.30 -9.26 -21.12
N ALA A 36 51.42 -8.09 -20.65
CA ALA A 36 51.74 -6.86 -21.38
C ALA A 36 50.94 -5.63 -21.04
N ARG A 37 51.63 -4.70 -20.45
CA ARG A 37 51.26 -3.30 -20.27
C ARG A 37 50.83 -2.65 -21.59
N LYS A 38 49.70 -1.93 -21.60
CA LYS A 38 49.57 -0.71 -22.37
C LYS A 38 48.81 0.35 -21.57
N LYS A 39 49.43 1.52 -21.56
CA LYS A 39 49.17 2.77 -20.90
C LYS A 39 47.83 3.37 -21.30
N ALA A 40 47.25 4.10 -20.35
CA ALA A 40 46.02 4.92 -20.41
C ALA A 40 45.95 5.91 -21.57
N PRO A 41 44.72 6.47 -21.79
CA PRO A 41 44.59 7.85 -21.35
C PRO A 41 43.41 8.07 -20.40
N GLU A 42 43.67 8.94 -19.44
CA GLU A 42 42.69 9.63 -18.61
C GLU A 42 41.75 10.46 -19.49
N THR A 43 40.48 10.38 -19.24
CA THR A 43 39.52 11.43 -19.60
C THR A 43 38.46 11.45 -18.53
N SER A 44 38.67 12.27 -17.58
CA SER A 44 37.88 13.43 -17.15
C SER A 44 36.37 13.27 -17.08
N GLY A 45 35.82 13.51 -15.88
CA GLY A 45 34.57 14.19 -15.70
C GLY A 45 33.33 13.30 -15.68
N ALA A 46 33.16 12.46 -14.67
CA ALA A 46 31.82 12.17 -14.18
C ALA A 46 31.47 13.26 -13.15
N GLU A 47 30.69 14.25 -13.56
CA GLU A 47 29.96 15.10 -12.65
C GLU A 47 29.12 14.21 -11.75
N HIS A 48 29.58 14.06 -10.51
CA HIS A 48 28.73 13.58 -9.43
C HIS A 48 27.67 14.66 -9.19
N THR A 49 26.51 14.49 -9.82
CA THR A 49 25.28 15.07 -9.28
C THR A 49 25.20 14.60 -7.83
N PRO A 50 25.13 15.50 -6.83
CA PRO A 50 24.95 15.07 -5.45
C PRO A 50 23.59 14.38 -5.38
N GLU A 51 23.62 13.05 -5.40
CA GLU A 51 22.50 12.21 -4.97
C GLU A 51 22.19 12.67 -3.55
N ASN A 52 21.02 13.27 -3.38
CA ASN A 52 20.52 13.79 -2.12
C ASN A 52 20.34 12.58 -1.18
N THR A 53 21.44 12.13 -0.56
CA THR A 53 21.46 11.12 0.49
C THR A 53 20.81 11.70 1.74
N ARG A 54 19.50 11.93 1.70
CA ARG A 54 18.71 12.00 2.91
C ARG A 54 18.89 10.63 3.59
N SER A 55 19.59 10.64 4.73
CA SER A 55 19.82 9.42 5.53
C SER A 55 18.55 8.62 5.62
N ALA A 56 18.61 7.41 5.11
CA ALA A 56 17.54 6.45 5.16
C ALA A 56 17.01 6.31 6.59
N ARG A 57 15.77 6.70 6.81
CA ARG A 57 15.14 6.58 8.11
C ARG A 57 14.62 5.15 8.30
N PRO A 58 14.87 4.55 9.46
CA PRO A 58 14.29 3.24 9.75
C PRO A 58 12.76 3.33 9.76
N PRO A 59 12.05 2.26 9.32
CA PRO A 59 10.60 2.24 9.36
C PRO A 59 10.07 2.46 10.78
N LEU A 60 8.97 3.20 10.90
CA LEU A 60 8.29 3.36 12.17
C LEU A 60 7.87 1.99 12.70
N GLY A 61 8.35 1.61 13.89
CA GLY A 61 7.90 0.41 14.57
C GLY A 61 6.44 0.54 15.03
N LYS A 62 5.78 -0.58 15.33
CA LYS A 62 4.35 -0.64 15.70
C LYS A 62 3.93 0.39 16.78
N ALA A 63 4.75 0.56 17.83
CA ALA A 63 4.45 1.51 18.91
C ALA A 63 4.57 2.97 18.46
N ALA A 64 5.59 3.30 17.68
CA ALA A 64 5.79 4.66 17.14
C ALA A 64 4.68 5.02 16.15
N LEU A 65 4.34 4.09 15.26
CA LEU A 65 3.26 4.26 14.27
C LEU A 65 1.90 4.47 14.97
N LYS A 66 1.59 3.70 16.03
CA LYS A 66 0.38 3.90 16.83
C LYS A 66 0.33 5.28 17.51
N LYS A 67 1.49 5.84 17.89
CA LYS A 67 1.56 7.20 18.45
C LYS A 67 1.37 8.27 17.37
N ALA A 68 1.81 7.99 16.14
CA ALA A 68 1.69 8.89 15.01
C ALA A 68 0.25 8.95 14.43
N LEU A 69 -0.62 7.97 14.67
CA LEU A 69 -2.01 8.06 14.26
C LEU A 69 -2.73 9.23 14.95
N LEU A 70 -3.66 9.83 14.23
CA LEU A 70 -4.59 10.84 14.77
C LEU A 70 -5.38 10.28 15.95
N ARG A 71 -5.75 11.18 16.87
CA ARG A 71 -6.54 10.88 18.07
C ARG A 71 -7.69 11.85 18.18
N LYS A 72 -8.69 11.46 18.94
CA LYS A 72 -9.85 12.30 19.28
C LYS A 72 -9.40 13.65 19.84
N GLY A 73 -9.96 14.74 19.27
CA GLY A 73 -9.69 16.10 19.69
C GLY A 73 -8.44 16.76 19.07
N GLU A 74 -7.68 16.05 18.25
CA GLU A 74 -6.51 16.64 17.55
C GLU A 74 -6.88 17.46 16.30
N VAL A 75 -8.06 17.24 15.74
CA VAL A 75 -8.61 18.03 14.63
C VAL A 75 -9.99 18.56 15.02
N GLN A 76 -10.18 19.87 14.92
CA GLN A 76 -11.43 20.50 15.30
C GLN A 76 -12.56 20.11 14.35
N GLY A 77 -13.74 19.76 14.91
CA GLY A 77 -14.92 19.36 14.13
C GLY A 77 -14.79 18.00 13.45
N VAL A 78 -13.83 17.18 13.91
CA VAL A 78 -13.59 15.84 13.39
C VAL A 78 -13.59 14.84 14.54
N ASP A 79 -14.44 13.84 14.47
CA ASP A 79 -14.37 12.67 15.34
C ASP A 79 -13.35 11.70 14.79
N VAL A 80 -12.56 11.09 15.70
CA VAL A 80 -11.51 10.12 15.35
C VAL A 80 -11.72 8.85 16.15
N GLU A 81 -11.81 7.72 15.46
CA GLU A 81 -12.01 6.40 16.07
C GLU A 81 -11.02 5.37 15.50
N PRO A 82 -10.58 4.38 16.29
CA PRO A 82 -9.83 3.25 15.75
C PRO A 82 -10.63 2.53 14.67
N LEU A 83 -9.96 2.10 13.58
CA LEU A 83 -10.59 1.29 12.55
C LEU A 83 -10.50 -0.20 12.92
N PRO A 84 -11.59 -0.84 13.37
CA PRO A 84 -11.58 -2.24 13.74
C PRO A 84 -11.51 -3.13 12.50
N GLY A 85 -10.86 -4.29 12.62
CA GLY A 85 -10.78 -5.28 11.54
C GLY A 85 -9.78 -4.96 10.43
N ASP A 86 -9.05 -3.87 10.53
CA ASP A 86 -8.07 -3.43 9.54
C ASP A 86 -7.04 -4.52 9.18
N GLU A 87 -6.49 -5.25 10.17
CA GLU A 87 -5.55 -6.35 9.90
C GLU A 87 -6.20 -7.53 9.15
N ALA A 88 -7.46 -7.85 9.46
CA ALA A 88 -8.18 -8.92 8.79
C ALA A 88 -8.50 -8.54 7.34
N THR A 89 -8.95 -7.31 7.09
CA THR A 89 -9.20 -6.76 5.76
C THR A 89 -7.94 -6.79 4.90
N ALA A 90 -6.79 -6.39 5.44
CA ALA A 90 -5.53 -6.44 4.72
C ALA A 90 -5.08 -7.87 4.36
N ARG A 91 -5.25 -8.81 5.28
CA ARG A 91 -4.93 -10.21 5.01
C ARG A 91 -5.82 -10.78 3.90
N LEU A 92 -7.10 -10.44 3.91
CA LEU A 92 -8.04 -10.87 2.88
C LEU A 92 -7.66 -10.29 1.51
N ALA A 93 -7.35 -9.00 1.43
CA ALA A 93 -6.93 -8.34 0.19
C ALA A 93 -5.66 -8.95 -0.41
N LEU A 94 -4.72 -9.39 0.43
CA LEU A 94 -3.50 -10.07 -0.03
C LEU A 94 -3.77 -11.54 -0.41
N ALA A 95 -4.65 -12.23 0.32
CA ALA A 95 -4.98 -13.64 0.09
C ALA A 95 -5.89 -13.85 -1.13
N GLY A 96 -6.80 -12.91 -1.39
CA GLY A 96 -7.76 -12.96 -2.50
C GLY A 96 -7.15 -12.75 -3.90
N GLY A 97 -5.82 -12.68 -4.00
CA GLY A 97 -5.13 -12.58 -5.28
C GLY A 97 -5.20 -11.19 -5.93
N GLY A 98 -5.67 -10.19 -5.22
CA GLY A 98 -5.74 -8.80 -5.69
C GLY A 98 -6.83 -8.57 -6.75
N ALA A 99 -6.58 -7.63 -7.64
CA ALA A 99 -7.53 -7.23 -8.67
C ALA A 99 -7.46 -8.07 -9.95
N LYS A 100 -8.52 -7.98 -10.73
CA LYS A 100 -8.57 -8.44 -12.12
C LYS A 100 -8.94 -7.26 -13.04
N PRO A 101 -8.01 -6.80 -13.89
CA PRO A 101 -6.66 -7.31 -14.14
C PRO A 101 -5.68 -7.08 -12.97
N ALA A 102 -4.67 -7.95 -12.85
CA ALA A 102 -3.71 -7.94 -11.74
C ALA A 102 -2.91 -6.62 -11.62
N ALA A 103 -2.74 -5.88 -12.71
CA ALA A 103 -2.11 -4.56 -12.71
C ALA A 103 -2.82 -3.54 -11.80
N CYS A 104 -4.08 -3.77 -11.44
CA CYS A 104 -4.89 -2.90 -10.59
C CYS A 104 -4.82 -3.28 -9.09
N SER A 105 -4.11 -4.36 -8.75
CA SER A 105 -3.98 -4.80 -7.35
C SER A 105 -3.43 -3.73 -6.39
N PRO A 106 -2.51 -2.83 -6.79
CA PRO A 106 -2.10 -1.73 -5.92
C PRO A 106 -3.26 -0.88 -5.40
N LEU A 107 -4.31 -0.64 -6.21
CA LEU A 107 -5.47 0.16 -5.79
C LEU A 107 -6.32 -0.57 -4.71
N VAL A 108 -6.49 -1.89 -4.86
CA VAL A 108 -7.14 -2.73 -3.82
C VAL A 108 -6.33 -2.72 -2.53
N HIS A 109 -5.01 -2.79 -2.63
CA HIS A 109 -4.14 -2.77 -1.47
C HIS A 109 -4.25 -1.45 -0.71
N MET A 110 -4.36 -0.30 -1.39
CA MET A 110 -4.56 0.99 -0.71
C MET A 110 -5.89 1.03 0.03
N ALA A 111 -6.98 0.55 -0.57
CA ALA A 111 -8.30 0.47 0.07
C ALA A 111 -8.28 -0.42 1.33
N ALA A 112 -7.43 -1.43 1.36
CA ALA A 112 -7.26 -2.35 2.49
C ALA A 112 -6.12 -1.97 3.44
N HIS A 113 -5.55 -0.76 3.34
CA HIS A 113 -4.40 -0.30 4.12
C HIS A 113 -3.26 -1.33 4.15
N THR A 114 -2.90 -1.84 2.98
CA THR A 114 -1.80 -2.80 2.83
C THR A 114 -1.02 -2.53 1.54
N SER A 115 -0.01 -3.33 1.24
CA SER A 115 0.84 -3.16 0.06
C SER A 115 1.65 -4.43 -0.24
N VAL A 116 2.24 -4.44 -1.42
CA VAL A 116 3.28 -5.40 -1.80
C VAL A 116 4.51 -4.60 -2.23
N PRO A 117 5.66 -4.73 -1.53
CA PRO A 117 5.92 -5.60 -0.37
C PRO A 117 5.08 -5.23 0.88
N ALA A 118 4.87 -6.23 1.75
CA ALA A 118 4.07 -6.04 2.96
C ALA A 118 4.72 -5.07 3.95
N PRO A 119 3.94 -4.20 4.63
CA PRO A 119 4.47 -3.28 5.61
C PRO A 119 5.01 -4.01 6.85
N LYS A 120 6.03 -3.43 7.50
CA LYS A 120 6.61 -3.91 8.76
C LYS A 120 5.73 -3.56 9.96
N SER A 121 5.00 -2.47 9.85
CA SER A 121 4.02 -2.03 10.84
C SER A 121 2.88 -1.32 10.14
N ARG A 122 1.71 -1.37 10.72
CA ARG A 122 0.51 -0.74 10.20
C ARG A 122 -0.42 -0.32 11.32
N GLY A 123 -1.30 0.61 11.03
CA GLY A 123 -2.40 1.02 11.88
C GLY A 123 -3.31 1.98 11.14
N ALA A 124 -4.57 2.03 11.55
CA ALA A 124 -5.55 2.89 10.91
C ALA A 124 -6.55 3.46 11.91
N VAL A 125 -7.12 4.60 11.53
CA VAL A 125 -8.24 5.24 12.20
C VAL A 125 -9.27 5.66 11.16
N THR A 126 -10.50 5.85 11.58
CA THR A 126 -11.55 6.49 10.81
C THR A 126 -11.79 7.87 11.38
N THR A 127 -11.98 8.85 10.52
CA THR A 127 -12.42 10.19 10.89
C THR A 127 -13.78 10.44 10.29
N SER A 128 -14.67 11.16 11.00
CA SER A 128 -15.99 11.55 10.52
C SER A 128 -16.29 12.99 10.85
N ARG A 129 -17.11 13.62 10.01
CA ARG A 129 -17.56 15.00 10.13
C ARG A 129 -19.09 15.07 10.05
N ASP A 130 -19.66 16.15 10.57
CA ASP A 130 -21.11 16.38 10.55
C ASP A 130 -21.72 16.54 9.15
N ASP A 131 -20.89 16.89 8.15
CA ASP A 131 -21.27 16.99 6.73
C ASP A 131 -21.31 15.63 5.99
N GLY A 132 -21.14 14.52 6.73
CA GLY A 132 -21.19 13.16 6.21
C GLY A 132 -19.88 12.65 5.60
N LEU A 133 -18.83 13.48 5.56
CA LEU A 133 -17.51 13.02 5.09
C LEU A 133 -16.88 12.06 6.10
N VAL A 134 -16.56 10.87 5.62
CA VAL A 134 -15.82 9.85 6.36
C VAL A 134 -14.48 9.64 5.66
N THR A 135 -13.38 9.76 6.41
CA THR A 135 -12.04 9.47 5.89
C THR A 135 -11.39 8.36 6.71
N SER A 136 -11.02 7.27 6.05
CA SER A 136 -10.17 6.26 6.61
C SER A 136 -8.71 6.68 6.44
N VAL A 137 -7.94 6.65 7.51
CA VAL A 137 -6.52 7.06 7.54
C VAL A 137 -5.66 5.87 7.93
N GLY A 138 -4.87 5.36 7.00
CA GLY A 138 -3.94 4.25 7.22
C GLY A 138 -2.50 4.73 7.25
N LEU A 139 -1.69 4.20 8.17
CA LEU A 139 -0.25 4.37 8.17
C LEU A 139 0.44 3.02 7.96
N LEU A 140 1.36 2.95 7.01
CA LEU A 140 2.14 1.76 6.69
C LEU A 140 3.64 2.09 6.81
N GLY A 141 4.33 1.44 7.76
CA GLY A 141 5.79 1.56 7.89
C GLY A 141 6.50 0.52 7.03
N HIS A 142 7.39 0.97 6.15
CA HIS A 142 8.12 0.13 5.19
C HIS A 142 9.62 0.11 5.45
N ARG A 143 10.34 -0.76 4.74
CA ARG A 143 11.80 -0.64 4.57
C ARG A 143 12.09 0.52 3.63
N GLU A 144 13.32 1.00 3.70
CA GLU A 144 13.83 1.99 2.75
C GLU A 144 13.65 1.53 1.30
N GLY A 145 13.24 2.42 0.43
CA GLY A 145 12.98 2.16 -0.98
C GLY A 145 11.65 1.45 -1.28
N ASP A 146 11.11 0.64 -0.36
CA ASP A 146 9.84 -0.05 -0.57
C ASP A 146 8.68 0.97 -0.71
N ALA A 147 8.67 2.02 0.11
CA ALA A 147 7.60 3.03 0.09
C ALA A 147 7.57 3.82 -1.23
N ALA A 148 8.72 4.24 -1.75
CA ALA A 148 8.80 4.93 -3.05
C ALA A 148 8.34 4.02 -4.20
N LYS A 149 8.77 2.73 -4.18
CA LYS A 149 8.30 1.76 -5.16
C LYS A 149 6.79 1.59 -5.13
N ILE A 150 6.17 1.54 -3.95
CA ILE A 150 4.73 1.37 -3.82
C ILE A 150 3.98 2.59 -4.39
N ILE A 151 4.46 3.83 -4.15
CA ILE A 151 3.89 5.04 -4.77
C ILE A 151 3.91 4.91 -6.29
N ALA A 152 5.06 4.54 -6.89
CA ALA A 152 5.18 4.35 -8.32
C ALA A 152 4.26 3.23 -8.86
N ASP A 153 4.11 2.13 -8.12
CA ASP A 153 3.19 1.04 -8.48
C ASP A 153 1.71 1.50 -8.44
N VAL A 154 1.32 2.34 -7.47
CA VAL A 154 -0.03 2.92 -7.37
C VAL A 154 -0.28 3.88 -8.53
N GLU A 155 0.64 4.79 -8.82
CA GLU A 155 0.55 5.72 -9.95
C GLU A 155 0.40 4.96 -11.29
N ALA A 156 1.24 3.94 -11.51
CA ALA A 156 1.14 3.09 -12.68
C ALA A 156 -0.21 2.36 -12.77
N ALA A 157 -0.78 1.93 -11.64
CA ALA A 157 -2.08 1.29 -11.58
C ALA A 157 -3.21 2.28 -11.89
N VAL A 158 -3.18 3.50 -11.34
CA VAL A 158 -4.15 4.56 -11.66
C VAL A 158 -4.22 4.79 -13.17
N ASN A 159 -3.07 4.93 -13.81
CA ASN A 159 -3.00 5.17 -15.26
C ASN A 159 -3.46 3.97 -16.12
N LYS A 160 -3.26 2.74 -15.65
CA LYS A 160 -3.63 1.52 -16.37
C LYS A 160 -5.06 1.07 -16.16
N CYS A 161 -5.70 1.47 -15.06
CA CYS A 161 -6.97 0.91 -14.60
C CYS A 161 -8.18 1.81 -14.86
N THR A 162 -8.06 2.81 -15.74
CA THR A 162 -9.14 3.73 -16.12
C THR A 162 -10.38 3.01 -16.67
N GLY A 163 -10.21 1.82 -17.27
CA GLY A 163 -11.32 0.95 -17.71
C GLY A 163 -12.02 0.18 -16.58
N GLY A 164 -11.57 0.37 -15.32
CA GLY A 164 -12.11 -0.32 -14.16
C GLY A 164 -11.46 -1.68 -13.90
N PHE A 165 -11.78 -2.25 -12.76
CA PHE A 165 -11.31 -3.57 -12.32
C PHE A 165 -12.30 -4.18 -11.33
N ARG A 166 -12.02 -5.39 -10.87
CA ARG A 166 -12.81 -6.07 -9.84
C ARG A 166 -11.89 -6.90 -8.93
N ASP A 167 -12.34 -7.10 -7.71
CA ASP A 167 -11.76 -8.05 -6.74
C ASP A 167 -12.86 -8.95 -6.15
N GLU A 168 -12.59 -9.60 -5.02
CA GLU A 168 -13.58 -10.43 -4.33
C GLU A 168 -14.68 -9.61 -3.63
N ALA A 169 -14.40 -8.34 -3.28
CA ALA A 169 -15.36 -7.48 -2.59
C ALA A 169 -16.33 -6.78 -3.55
N GLY A 170 -15.92 -6.57 -4.83
CA GLY A 170 -16.80 -5.88 -5.77
C GLY A 170 -16.15 -5.49 -7.08
N SER A 171 -16.76 -4.49 -7.73
CA SER A 171 -16.25 -3.90 -8.96
C SER A 171 -15.97 -2.41 -8.78
N TYR A 172 -14.98 -1.92 -9.51
CA TYR A 172 -14.50 -0.55 -9.46
C TYR A 172 -14.47 0.02 -10.87
N GLN A 173 -14.95 1.23 -11.03
CA GLN A 173 -15.07 1.92 -12.31
C GLN A 173 -14.60 3.37 -12.17
N ASP A 174 -14.45 4.05 -13.31
CA ASP A 174 -14.12 5.47 -13.37
C ASP A 174 -12.89 5.82 -12.52
N VAL A 175 -11.81 5.05 -12.66
CA VAL A 175 -10.53 5.38 -12.04
C VAL A 175 -9.97 6.60 -12.75
N VAL A 176 -9.88 7.72 -12.04
CA VAL A 176 -9.45 9.01 -12.58
C VAL A 176 -8.31 9.55 -11.73
N PRO A 177 -7.15 9.88 -12.32
CA PRO A 177 -6.09 10.58 -11.61
C PRO A 177 -6.56 11.98 -11.21
N LEU A 178 -6.15 12.42 -10.02
CA LEU A 178 -6.39 13.75 -9.48
C LEU A 178 -5.04 14.47 -9.31
N PRO A 179 -5.03 15.80 -9.08
CA PRO A 179 -3.79 16.51 -8.76
C PRO A 179 -3.07 15.88 -7.57
N ASP A 180 -1.77 15.71 -7.70
CA ASP A 180 -0.94 15.14 -6.63
C ASP A 180 -0.93 16.03 -5.39
N PRO A 181 -0.86 15.44 -4.18
CA PRO A 181 -0.74 16.21 -2.96
C PRO A 181 0.60 16.95 -2.93
N THR A 182 0.60 18.14 -2.32
CA THR A 182 1.81 18.95 -2.17
C THR A 182 2.59 18.64 -0.89
N GLU A 183 2.00 17.86 -0.02
CA GLU A 183 2.55 17.42 1.26
C GLU A 183 3.36 16.14 1.13
N GLY A 184 4.36 15.99 1.98
CA GLY A 184 5.24 14.81 2.01
C GLY A 184 6.37 14.86 0.98
N ASP A 185 7.01 13.72 0.76
CA ASP A 185 8.12 13.59 -0.21
C ASP A 185 7.61 13.28 -1.62
N GLU A 186 6.56 12.46 -1.74
CA GLU A 186 5.90 12.03 -2.95
C GLU A 186 4.45 11.67 -2.63
N GLY A 187 3.57 11.73 -3.62
CA GLY A 187 2.19 11.29 -3.42
C GLY A 187 1.44 11.11 -4.71
N VAL A 188 0.29 10.45 -4.62
CA VAL A 188 -0.64 10.23 -5.72
C VAL A 188 -2.07 10.35 -5.21
N SER A 189 -2.91 11.06 -5.98
CA SER A 189 -4.34 11.16 -5.70
C SER A 189 -5.15 10.64 -6.87
N TYR A 190 -6.25 9.96 -6.56
CA TYR A 190 -7.18 9.44 -7.57
C TYR A 190 -8.58 9.26 -6.99
N SER A 191 -9.56 9.25 -7.86
CA SER A 191 -10.92 8.85 -7.52
C SER A 191 -11.34 7.60 -8.27
N MET A 192 -12.34 6.89 -7.73
CA MET A 192 -12.99 5.77 -8.40
C MET A 192 -14.39 5.56 -7.84
N LYS A 193 -15.22 4.78 -8.54
CA LYS A 193 -16.53 4.36 -8.06
C LYS A 193 -16.51 2.88 -7.73
N SER A 194 -16.77 2.53 -6.48
CA SER A 194 -16.98 1.15 -6.04
C SER A 194 -18.43 0.74 -6.23
N THR A 195 -18.67 -0.52 -6.58
CA THR A 195 -20.00 -1.13 -6.52
C THR A 195 -19.88 -2.40 -5.68
N MET A 196 -20.45 -2.37 -4.48
CA MET A 196 -20.50 -3.45 -3.51
C MET A 196 -21.96 -3.73 -3.15
N ASP A 197 -22.41 -4.97 -3.24
CA ASP A 197 -23.80 -5.36 -2.97
C ASP A 197 -24.84 -4.53 -3.74
N GLY A 198 -24.50 -4.13 -4.97
CA GLY A 198 -25.35 -3.27 -5.82
C GLY A 198 -25.38 -1.79 -5.45
N GLN A 199 -24.71 -1.40 -4.37
CA GLN A 199 -24.56 -0.01 -3.96
C GLN A 199 -23.34 0.62 -4.67
N ARG A 200 -23.56 1.77 -5.32
CA ARG A 200 -22.48 2.54 -5.96
C ARG A 200 -22.00 3.62 -5.01
N MET A 201 -20.71 3.63 -4.73
CA MET A 201 -20.09 4.54 -3.79
C MET A 201 -18.88 5.22 -4.43
N PRO A 202 -18.86 6.54 -4.59
CA PRO A 202 -17.69 7.29 -4.99
C PRO A 202 -16.65 7.28 -3.86
N LEU A 203 -15.39 7.13 -4.22
CA LEU A 203 -14.24 7.05 -3.33
C LEU A 203 -13.14 7.97 -3.84
N THR A 204 -12.50 8.70 -2.95
CA THR A 204 -11.29 9.47 -3.28
C THR A 204 -10.14 9.03 -2.40
N PHE A 205 -9.00 8.81 -3.01
CA PHE A 205 -7.77 8.39 -2.36
C PHE A 205 -6.69 9.46 -2.50
N THR A 206 -5.96 9.67 -1.42
CA THR A 206 -4.69 10.40 -1.41
C THR A 206 -3.68 9.54 -0.68
N VAL A 207 -2.58 9.19 -1.33
CA VAL A 207 -1.50 8.39 -0.76
C VAL A 207 -0.25 9.24 -0.76
N VAL A 208 0.34 9.42 0.42
CA VAL A 208 1.51 10.30 0.63
C VAL A 208 2.64 9.49 1.24
N ARG A 209 3.85 9.65 0.71
CA ARG A 209 5.07 9.13 1.32
C ARG A 209 5.74 10.19 2.19
N SER A 210 6.12 9.82 3.41
CA SER A 210 7.00 10.58 4.29
C SER A 210 8.10 9.64 4.77
N GLY A 211 9.30 9.77 4.21
CA GLY A 211 10.42 8.86 4.43
C GLY A 211 10.06 7.43 4.02
N SER A 212 10.10 6.50 4.96
CA SER A 212 9.73 5.09 4.80
C SER A 212 8.27 4.78 5.21
N THR A 213 7.45 5.80 5.47
CA THR A 213 6.06 5.64 5.86
C THR A 213 5.12 6.09 4.74
N LEU A 214 4.11 5.27 4.44
CA LEU A 214 2.98 5.67 3.62
C LEU A 214 1.81 6.08 4.51
N ALA A 215 1.23 7.24 4.23
CA ALA A 215 -0.05 7.69 4.78
C ALA A 215 -1.10 7.58 3.68
N ILE A 216 -2.13 6.82 3.93
CA ILE A 216 -3.22 6.54 3.00
C ILE A 216 -4.47 7.21 3.54
N PHE A 217 -5.08 8.07 2.76
CA PHE A 217 -6.35 8.71 3.06
C PHE A 217 -7.37 8.23 2.04
N PHE A 218 -8.47 7.70 2.53
CA PHE A 218 -9.52 7.19 1.69
C PHE A 218 -10.85 7.82 2.13
N GLY A 219 -11.42 8.69 1.30
CA GLY A 219 -12.62 9.45 1.60
C GLY A 219 -13.85 8.93 0.88
N THR A 220 -14.97 8.96 1.58
CA THR A 220 -16.33 8.81 1.05
C THR A 220 -17.26 9.75 1.79
N ASN A 221 -18.37 10.12 1.18
CA ASN A 221 -19.37 10.98 1.83
C ASN A 221 -20.75 10.33 1.76
N LEU A 222 -21.35 10.16 2.93
CA LEU A 222 -22.63 9.47 3.09
C LEU A 222 -23.84 10.37 2.84
N ILE A 223 -23.65 11.69 2.81
CA ILE A 223 -24.71 12.70 2.62
C ILE A 223 -24.58 13.32 1.24
N GLU A 224 -23.37 13.73 0.85
CA GLU A 224 -23.07 14.38 -0.42
C GLU A 224 -22.05 13.52 -1.22
N PRO A 225 -22.51 12.53 -2.00
CA PRO A 225 -21.62 11.55 -2.65
C PRO A 225 -20.56 12.15 -3.59
N ASP A 226 -20.74 13.39 -4.05
CA ASP A 226 -19.79 14.09 -4.91
C ASP A 226 -18.65 14.78 -4.12
N LYS A 227 -18.74 14.84 -2.77
CA LYS A 227 -17.75 15.46 -1.89
C LYS A 227 -16.98 14.41 -1.10
N THR A 228 -16.16 13.64 -1.78
CA THR A 228 -15.43 12.50 -1.19
C THR A 228 -13.95 12.79 -0.94
N GLU A 229 -13.47 13.98 -1.25
CA GLU A 229 -12.07 14.34 -1.02
C GLU A 229 -11.74 14.31 0.48
N PRO A 230 -10.64 13.62 0.88
CA PRO A 230 -10.17 13.66 2.27
C PRO A 230 -10.00 15.10 2.75
N ALA A 231 -10.48 15.41 3.95
CA ALA A 231 -10.43 16.76 4.49
C ALA A 231 -8.96 17.24 4.61
N PRO A 232 -8.60 18.41 4.03
CA PRO A 232 -7.21 18.89 4.04
C PRO A 232 -6.64 19.08 5.45
N GLU A 233 -7.48 19.42 6.44
CA GLU A 233 -7.08 19.53 7.83
C GLU A 233 -6.73 18.18 8.46
N VAL A 234 -7.42 17.09 8.07
CA VAL A 234 -7.11 15.72 8.51
C VAL A 234 -5.79 15.28 7.90
N LEU A 235 -5.58 15.53 6.61
CA LEU A 235 -4.35 15.19 5.88
C LEU A 235 -3.15 15.90 6.52
N ARG A 236 -3.20 17.23 6.67
CA ARG A 236 -2.12 18.01 7.27
C ARG A 236 -1.83 17.60 8.71
N ALA A 237 -2.88 17.42 9.54
CA ALA A 237 -2.71 17.01 10.93
C ALA A 237 -2.06 15.63 11.05
N GLN A 238 -2.44 14.68 10.16
CA GLN A 238 -1.82 13.35 10.17
C GLN A 238 -0.37 13.40 9.72
N LEU A 239 -0.04 14.12 8.66
CA LEU A 239 1.32 14.20 8.14
C LEU A 239 2.25 14.93 9.10
N ALA A 240 1.78 15.97 9.80
CA ALA A 240 2.55 16.68 10.84
C ALA A 240 2.96 15.79 12.04
N LYS A 241 2.36 14.62 12.20
CA LYS A 241 2.73 13.64 13.25
C LYS A 241 3.78 12.63 12.78
N LEU A 242 4.09 12.61 11.49
CA LEU A 242 5.17 11.78 10.95
C LEU A 242 6.50 12.51 11.14
N PRO A 243 7.59 11.79 11.40
CA PRO A 243 8.91 12.41 11.50
C PRO A 243 9.33 12.96 10.12
N ASP A 244 9.94 14.15 10.16
CA ASP A 244 10.53 14.81 8.98
C ASP A 244 11.68 14.01 8.36
#